data_c704ac83861d3df80200eb9a3253ff13
#
_entry.id   c704ac83861d3df80200eb9a3253ff13
#
_cell.length_a   1.000
_cell.length_b   1.000
_cell.length_c   1.000
_cell.angle_alpha   90.00
_cell.angle_beta   90.00
_cell.angle_gamma   90.00
#
_symmetry.space_group_name_H-M   'P 1'
#
loop_
_entity.id
_entity.type
_entity.pdbx_description
1 polymer ?
#
loop_
_entity_poly.entity_id
_entity_poly.type
_entity_poly.pdbx_seq_one_letter_code
_entity_poly.pdbx_strand_id
1 'polypeptide(L)'
;SSSLPKMLVPVLALGGLGVFAVMGVVGAFVITGWLGQPIPVLGFEQTFDQPIDFPHTVHASLKQLDHVAADGQTMEGLGLDCTFCHRTVTTQANAGVPPVAFCATCHGVIGAEDNAELTILRDAADIIGDDGPSPVNWRRVHRLPDHVRFVHEPHIRYLTANPSEVKNSTDGVTEGPSGVCSTCHGNV
;
A
#
# COMPACT_ATOMS: atom_id res chain seq x y z
N SER A 1 -5.79 45.06 -48.33
CA SER A 1 -5.63 43.69 -47.77
C SER A 1 -4.26 43.60 -47.10
N SER A 2 -4.22 43.72 -45.79
CA SER A 2 -3.02 43.55 -45.01
C SER A 2 -2.69 42.06 -44.91
N SER A 3 -1.72 41.60 -45.72
CA SER A 3 -1.19 40.25 -45.56
C SER A 3 -0.38 40.17 -44.29
N LEU A 4 -0.78 39.27 -43.37
CA LEU A 4 0.02 38.91 -42.20
C LEU A 4 1.46 38.54 -42.62
N PRO A 5 2.49 39.00 -41.93
CA PRO A 5 3.86 38.65 -42.28
C PRO A 5 4.02 37.12 -42.28
N LYS A 6 4.66 36.59 -43.33
CA LYS A 6 4.79 35.13 -43.60
C LYS A 6 5.39 34.35 -42.41
N MET A 7 6.12 35.02 -41.51
CA MET A 7 6.69 34.43 -40.30
C MET A 7 5.69 34.37 -39.14
N LEU A 8 4.62 35.15 -39.13
CA LEU A 8 3.69 35.18 -38.00
C LEU A 8 2.82 33.93 -37.95
N VAL A 9 2.45 33.38 -39.12
CA VAL A 9 1.62 32.17 -39.19
C VAL A 9 2.30 30.95 -38.55
N PRO A 10 3.57 30.61 -38.89
CA PRO A 10 4.22 29.46 -38.23
C PRO A 10 4.49 29.71 -36.76
N VAL A 11 4.78 30.94 -36.33
CA VAL A 11 4.98 31.27 -34.90
C VAL A 11 3.69 31.07 -34.09
N LEU A 12 2.57 31.56 -34.63
CA LEU A 12 1.26 31.35 -33.97
C LEU A 12 0.82 29.88 -33.99
N ALA A 13 1.12 29.15 -35.06
CA ALA A 13 0.80 27.74 -35.16
C ALA A 13 1.62 26.92 -34.15
N LEU A 14 2.93 27.14 -34.04
CA LEU A 14 3.80 26.47 -33.11
C LEU A 14 3.47 26.85 -31.64
N GLY A 15 3.20 28.14 -31.40
CA GLY A 15 2.77 28.61 -30.07
C GLY A 15 1.43 28.01 -29.67
N GLY A 16 0.46 27.98 -30.56
CA GLY A 16 -0.84 27.33 -30.31
C GLY A 16 -0.72 25.83 -30.05
N LEU A 17 0.09 25.14 -30.86
CA LEU A 17 0.37 23.71 -30.62
C LEU A 17 1.02 23.44 -29.29
N GLY A 18 1.98 24.29 -28.89
CA GLY A 18 2.66 24.21 -27.59
C GLY A 18 1.69 24.41 -26.42
N VAL A 19 0.83 25.42 -26.49
CA VAL A 19 -0.22 25.65 -25.48
C VAL A 19 -1.18 24.47 -25.42
N PHE A 20 -1.60 23.95 -26.56
CA PHE A 20 -2.51 22.82 -26.60
C PHE A 20 -1.89 21.54 -26.00
N ALA A 21 -0.61 21.29 -26.28
CA ALA A 21 0.13 20.17 -25.68
C ALA A 21 0.23 20.29 -24.15
N VAL A 22 0.58 21.49 -23.65
CA VAL A 22 0.64 21.74 -22.22
C VAL A 22 -0.72 21.56 -21.54
N MET A 23 -1.79 22.09 -22.15
CA MET A 23 -3.16 21.91 -21.63
C MET A 23 -3.58 20.43 -21.64
N GLY A 24 -3.18 19.67 -22.66
CA GLY A 24 -3.42 18.24 -22.73
C GLY A 24 -2.74 17.47 -21.61
N VAL A 25 -1.47 17.76 -21.34
CA VAL A 25 -0.72 17.13 -20.24
C VAL A 25 -1.30 17.49 -18.88
N VAL A 26 -1.59 18.77 -18.64
CA VAL A 26 -2.22 19.22 -17.38
C VAL A 26 -3.60 18.61 -17.20
N GLY A 27 -4.42 18.58 -18.27
CA GLY A 27 -5.74 17.96 -18.24
C GLY A 27 -5.66 16.46 -17.94
N ALA A 28 -4.77 15.74 -18.60
CA ALA A 28 -4.54 14.32 -18.32
C ALA A 28 -4.10 14.09 -16.88
N PHE A 29 -3.18 14.91 -16.37
CA PHE A 29 -2.72 14.84 -14.98
C PHE A 29 -3.86 15.06 -13.98
N VAL A 30 -4.69 16.09 -14.16
CA VAL A 30 -5.81 16.39 -13.28
C VAL A 30 -6.86 15.27 -13.31
N ILE A 31 -7.21 14.77 -14.50
CA ILE A 31 -8.21 13.71 -14.66
C ILE A 31 -7.73 12.41 -14.03
N THR A 32 -6.50 12.00 -14.28
CA THR A 32 -5.95 10.75 -13.74
C THR A 32 -5.73 10.85 -12.23
N GLY A 33 -5.33 12.02 -11.72
CA GLY A 33 -5.25 12.28 -10.29
C GLY A 33 -6.63 12.22 -9.61
N TRP A 34 -7.67 12.73 -10.27
CA TRP A 34 -9.04 12.66 -9.76
C TRP A 34 -9.62 11.24 -9.78
N LEU A 35 -9.25 10.45 -10.77
CA LEU A 35 -9.64 9.03 -10.87
C LEU A 35 -8.81 8.11 -9.95
N GLY A 36 -7.87 8.66 -9.18
CA GLY A 36 -6.98 7.87 -8.31
C GLY A 36 -5.96 7.00 -9.06
N GLN A 37 -5.76 7.28 -10.35
CA GLN A 37 -4.77 6.58 -11.18
C GLN A 37 -3.72 7.57 -11.71
N PRO A 38 -2.67 7.86 -10.93
CA PRO A 38 -1.62 8.78 -11.35
C PRO A 38 -0.87 8.26 -12.57
N ILE A 39 -0.39 9.19 -13.42
CA ILE A 39 0.36 8.84 -14.63
C ILE A 39 1.75 8.35 -14.21
N PRO A 40 2.12 7.08 -14.49
CA PRO A 40 3.40 6.51 -14.02
C PRO A 40 4.63 7.25 -14.56
N VAL A 41 4.55 7.73 -15.80
CA VAL A 41 5.65 8.42 -16.53
C VAL A 41 6.18 9.67 -15.80
N LEU A 42 5.39 10.26 -14.90
CA LEU A 42 5.78 11.47 -14.17
C LEU A 42 6.34 11.19 -12.76
N GLY A 43 6.67 9.95 -12.43
CA GLY A 43 7.24 9.58 -11.14
C GLY A 43 6.28 9.71 -9.95
N PHE A 44 4.98 9.75 -10.21
CA PHE A 44 3.94 9.75 -9.18
C PHE A 44 3.51 8.33 -8.79
N GLU A 45 4.35 7.35 -9.03
CA GLU A 45 4.13 6.01 -8.50
C GLU A 45 4.12 6.08 -6.98
N GLN A 46 3.00 5.68 -6.40
CA GLN A 46 2.81 5.66 -4.94
C GLN A 46 3.36 4.38 -4.31
N THR A 47 3.92 3.49 -5.11
CA THR A 47 4.54 2.25 -4.65
C THR A 47 6.01 2.50 -4.32
N PHE A 48 6.41 2.11 -3.12
CA PHE A 48 7.79 2.17 -2.67
C PHE A 48 8.32 0.74 -2.55
N ASP A 49 9.52 0.50 -3.10
CA ASP A 49 10.19 -0.75 -2.86
C ASP A 49 10.44 -0.91 -1.36
N GLN A 50 9.90 -1.96 -0.79
CA GLN A 50 10.13 -2.32 0.59
C GLN A 50 11.38 -3.19 0.73
N PRO A 51 12.04 -3.21 1.89
CA PRO A 51 13.19 -4.10 2.11
C PRO A 51 12.84 -5.59 2.00
N ILE A 52 11.60 -5.92 2.30
CA ILE A 52 11.00 -7.25 2.16
C ILE A 52 9.63 -7.05 1.51
N ASP A 53 9.35 -7.78 0.44
CA ASP A 53 8.03 -7.78 -0.19
C ASP A 53 7.06 -8.63 0.64
N PHE A 54 6.37 -7.97 1.57
CA PHE A 54 5.44 -8.63 2.47
C PHE A 54 4.02 -8.69 1.88
N PRO A 55 3.51 -9.87 1.51
CA PRO A 55 2.16 -10.02 0.97
C PRO A 55 1.12 -10.10 2.09
N HIS A 56 0.40 -9.03 2.35
CA HIS A 56 -0.74 -9.04 3.28
C HIS A 56 -1.80 -10.06 2.88
N THR A 57 -2.02 -10.22 1.57
CA THR A 57 -3.00 -11.16 1.02
C THR A 57 -2.77 -12.61 1.47
N VAL A 58 -1.52 -13.06 1.54
CA VAL A 58 -1.20 -14.41 2.02
C VAL A 58 -1.46 -14.56 3.51
N HIS A 59 -1.20 -13.52 4.31
CA HIS A 59 -1.29 -13.59 5.77
C HIS A 59 -2.69 -13.26 6.29
N ALA A 60 -3.31 -12.19 5.80
CA ALA A 60 -4.53 -11.62 6.36
C ALA A 60 -5.80 -11.98 5.58
N SER A 61 -5.71 -12.43 4.33
CA SER A 61 -6.89 -12.81 3.57
C SER A 61 -7.60 -14.00 4.17
N LEU A 62 -8.91 -14.02 3.97
CA LEU A 62 -9.76 -15.13 4.38
C LEU A 62 -9.32 -16.40 3.67
N LYS A 63 -9.34 -17.53 4.38
CA LYS A 63 -9.04 -18.86 3.85
C LYS A 63 -9.84 -19.27 2.61
N GLN A 64 -10.92 -18.56 2.32
CA GLN A 64 -11.82 -18.84 1.18
C GLN A 64 -11.44 -18.08 -0.09
N LEU A 65 -10.46 -17.15 -0.02
CA LEU A 65 -9.99 -16.42 -1.17
C LEU A 65 -8.67 -17.02 -1.63
N ASP A 66 -8.72 -17.67 -2.79
CA ASP A 66 -7.53 -18.20 -3.43
C ASP A 66 -6.62 -17.06 -3.90
N HIS A 67 -5.37 -17.13 -3.54
CA HIS A 67 -4.32 -16.22 -4.05
C HIS A 67 -3.47 -16.99 -5.05
N VAL A 68 -3.18 -16.34 -6.16
CA VAL A 68 -2.25 -16.87 -7.15
C VAL A 68 -0.86 -16.29 -6.80
N ALA A 69 0.03 -17.16 -6.35
CA ALA A 69 1.42 -16.79 -6.12
C ALA A 69 2.14 -16.48 -7.45
N ALA A 70 3.31 -15.83 -7.39
CA ALA A 70 4.08 -15.46 -8.58
C ALA A 70 4.47 -16.65 -9.47
N ASP A 71 4.51 -17.86 -8.93
CA ASP A 71 4.75 -19.12 -9.63
C ASP A 71 3.47 -19.74 -10.26
N GLY A 72 2.32 -19.06 -10.14
CA GLY A 72 1.03 -19.51 -10.66
C GLY A 72 0.29 -20.52 -9.77
N GLN A 73 0.80 -20.81 -8.58
CA GLN A 73 0.12 -21.68 -7.62
C GLN A 73 -0.96 -20.91 -6.87
N THR A 74 -2.12 -21.52 -6.70
CA THR A 74 -3.20 -20.99 -5.87
C THR A 74 -2.94 -21.33 -4.42
N MET A 75 -2.89 -20.30 -3.57
CA MET A 75 -2.69 -20.45 -2.12
C MET A 75 -3.89 -19.89 -1.37
N GLU A 76 -4.33 -20.60 -0.34
CA GLU A 76 -5.32 -20.06 0.59
C GLU A 76 -4.65 -19.04 1.54
N GLY A 77 -5.32 -17.91 1.78
CA GLY A 77 -4.90 -16.97 2.81
C GLY A 77 -4.96 -17.59 4.21
N LEU A 78 -4.06 -17.19 5.10
CA LEU A 78 -4.01 -17.73 6.47
C LEU A 78 -5.14 -17.22 7.36
N GLY A 79 -5.83 -16.13 6.96
CA GLY A 79 -6.93 -15.53 7.70
C GLY A 79 -6.50 -14.96 9.06
N LEU A 80 -5.25 -14.50 9.18
CA LEU A 80 -4.78 -13.84 10.39
C LEU A 80 -5.46 -12.48 10.55
N ASP A 81 -5.93 -12.20 11.76
CA ASP A 81 -6.51 -10.89 12.07
C ASP A 81 -5.46 -9.78 11.99
N CYS A 82 -5.87 -8.59 11.51
CA CYS A 82 -4.97 -7.45 11.39
C CYS A 82 -4.29 -7.11 12.72
N THR A 83 -5.02 -7.23 13.84
CA THR A 83 -4.51 -6.95 15.19
C THR A 83 -3.56 -8.03 15.70
N PHE A 84 -3.48 -9.18 15.03
CA PHE A 84 -2.48 -10.20 15.37
C PHE A 84 -1.06 -9.68 15.16
N CYS A 85 -0.84 -8.93 14.08
CA CYS A 85 0.43 -8.28 13.76
C CYS A 85 0.48 -6.83 14.27
N HIS A 86 -0.58 -6.05 14.04
CA HIS A 86 -0.66 -4.64 14.42
C HIS A 86 -1.24 -4.45 15.82
N ARG A 87 -0.62 -5.05 16.83
CA ARG A 87 -1.15 -5.18 18.20
C ARG A 87 -1.41 -3.86 18.91
N THR A 88 -0.70 -2.82 18.54
CA THR A 88 -0.79 -1.51 19.21
C THR A 88 -1.85 -0.59 18.62
N VAL A 89 -2.46 -0.97 17.50
CA VAL A 89 -3.40 -0.12 16.73
C VAL A 89 -4.65 0.27 17.56
N THR A 90 -5.08 -0.56 18.48
CA THR A 90 -6.25 -0.31 19.33
C THR A 90 -5.94 0.52 20.59
N THR A 91 -4.66 0.76 20.90
CA THR A 91 -4.22 1.42 22.12
C THR A 91 -3.26 2.58 21.89
N GLN A 92 -2.70 2.69 20.69
CA GLN A 92 -1.72 3.73 20.32
C GLN A 92 -2.14 4.50 19.09
N ALA A 93 -1.50 5.64 18.85
CA ALA A 93 -1.77 6.45 17.66
C ALA A 93 -1.41 5.72 16.36
N ASN A 94 -0.31 4.98 16.36
CA ASN A 94 0.20 4.27 15.19
C ASN A 94 -0.10 2.77 15.29
N ALA A 95 -0.41 2.16 14.15
CA ALA A 95 -0.57 0.70 14.08
C ALA A 95 0.74 -0.04 14.38
N GLY A 96 1.87 0.56 14.01
CA GLY A 96 3.18 -0.07 14.13
C GLY A 96 3.38 -1.25 13.17
N VAL A 97 4.60 -1.73 13.12
CA VAL A 97 4.98 -2.98 12.45
C VAL A 97 5.50 -3.93 13.53
N PRO A 98 5.15 -5.21 13.50
CA PRO A 98 5.65 -6.16 14.49
C PRO A 98 7.19 -6.28 14.42
N PRO A 99 7.86 -6.56 15.53
CA PRO A 99 9.30 -6.77 15.55
C PRO A 99 9.66 -8.02 14.72
N VAL A 100 10.84 -8.02 14.12
CA VAL A 100 11.31 -9.11 13.25
C VAL A 100 11.26 -10.48 13.93
N ALA A 101 11.58 -10.54 15.22
CA ALA A 101 11.48 -11.76 16.02
C ALA A 101 10.07 -12.37 16.05
N PHE A 102 9.03 -11.54 15.91
CA PHE A 102 7.67 -12.03 15.82
C PHE A 102 7.40 -12.77 14.50
N CYS A 103 7.89 -12.25 13.39
CA CYS A 103 7.82 -12.91 12.08
C CYS A 103 8.60 -14.22 12.09
N ALA A 104 9.77 -14.22 12.72
CA ALA A 104 10.63 -15.39 12.86
C ALA A 104 10.00 -16.53 13.68
N THR A 105 9.00 -16.24 14.50
CA THR A 105 8.27 -17.29 15.25
C THR A 105 7.66 -18.34 14.32
N CYS A 106 7.18 -17.93 13.15
CA CYS A 106 6.68 -18.84 12.13
C CYS A 106 7.75 -19.13 11.07
N HIS A 107 8.38 -18.07 10.52
CA HIS A 107 9.31 -18.18 9.41
C HIS A 107 10.69 -18.76 9.76
N GLY A 108 10.95 -19.02 11.02
CA GLY A 108 12.06 -19.86 11.44
C GLY A 108 11.94 -21.31 10.98
N VAL A 109 10.70 -21.79 10.74
CA VAL A 109 10.42 -23.18 10.33
C VAL A 109 9.47 -23.29 9.14
N ILE A 110 8.77 -22.22 8.76
CA ILE A 110 7.80 -22.17 7.66
C ILE A 110 8.35 -21.30 6.53
N GLY A 111 8.13 -21.76 5.29
CA GLY A 111 8.51 -21.09 4.05
C GLY A 111 9.71 -21.75 3.38
N ALA A 112 9.79 -21.55 2.07
CA ALA A 112 10.85 -22.16 1.26
C ALA A 112 12.24 -21.63 1.65
N GLU A 113 13.24 -22.49 1.66
CA GLU A 113 14.61 -22.13 2.02
C GLU A 113 15.28 -21.23 0.98
N ASP A 114 14.87 -21.35 -0.28
CA ASP A 114 15.39 -20.59 -1.42
C ASP A 114 14.63 -19.29 -1.69
N ASN A 115 13.65 -18.92 -0.84
CA ASN A 115 12.94 -17.67 -0.96
C ASN A 115 13.82 -16.50 -0.48
N ALA A 116 14.13 -15.58 -1.39
CA ALA A 116 15.02 -14.44 -1.12
C ALA A 116 14.48 -13.52 -0.01
N GLU A 117 13.18 -13.27 0.01
CA GLU A 117 12.54 -12.41 1.01
C GLU A 117 12.59 -13.02 2.41
N LEU A 118 12.38 -14.34 2.50
CA LEU A 118 12.51 -15.07 3.76
C LEU A 118 13.96 -15.18 4.21
N THR A 119 14.92 -15.22 3.29
CA THR A 119 16.35 -15.17 3.65
C THR A 119 16.66 -13.84 4.32
N ILE A 120 16.26 -12.70 3.74
CA ILE A 120 16.43 -11.37 4.34
C ILE A 120 15.78 -11.30 5.74
N LEU A 121 14.58 -11.85 5.88
CA LEU A 121 13.88 -11.89 7.16
C LEU A 121 14.64 -12.73 8.21
N ARG A 122 15.10 -13.91 7.83
CA ARG A 122 15.81 -14.83 8.73
C ARG A 122 17.16 -14.27 9.16
N ASP A 123 17.86 -13.61 8.24
CA ASP A 123 19.11 -12.92 8.53
C ASP A 123 18.87 -11.75 9.48
N ALA A 124 17.83 -10.94 9.23
CA ALA A 124 17.45 -9.85 10.12
C ALA A 124 16.98 -10.34 11.51
N ALA A 125 16.39 -11.52 11.57
CA ALA A 125 15.97 -12.14 12.84
C ALA A 125 17.12 -12.82 13.60
N ASP A 126 18.25 -12.97 12.94
CA ASP A 126 19.47 -13.65 13.49
C ASP A 126 19.13 -15.04 14.08
N ILE A 127 18.36 -15.82 13.29
CA ILE A 127 17.87 -17.13 13.76
C ILE A 127 19.00 -18.11 14.07
N ILE A 128 20.17 -17.94 13.42
CA ILE A 128 21.33 -18.84 13.51
C ILE A 128 22.57 -18.11 14.04
N GLY A 129 22.51 -16.77 14.18
CA GLY A 129 23.64 -15.93 14.56
C GLY A 129 23.72 -15.63 16.06
N ASP A 130 24.78 -14.93 16.44
CA ASP A 130 25.07 -14.55 17.84
C ASP A 130 24.86 -13.04 18.08
N ASP A 131 24.59 -12.23 17.03
CA ASP A 131 24.54 -10.77 17.12
C ASP A 131 23.16 -10.23 17.59
N GLY A 132 22.15 -11.09 17.57
CA GLY A 132 20.76 -10.75 17.90
C GLY A 132 20.01 -10.03 16.78
N PRO A 133 18.67 -9.96 16.87
CA PRO A 133 17.83 -9.47 15.77
C PRO A 133 18.07 -8.00 15.45
N SER A 134 18.17 -7.68 14.17
CA SER A 134 18.28 -6.32 13.64
C SER A 134 16.94 -5.85 13.07
N PRO A 135 16.60 -4.56 13.20
CA PRO A 135 15.34 -4.06 12.66
C PRO A 135 15.36 -4.01 11.13
N VAL A 136 14.26 -4.42 10.51
CA VAL A 136 14.02 -4.16 9.09
C VAL A 136 13.62 -2.70 8.91
N ASN A 137 14.31 -1.98 8.03
CA ASN A 137 14.07 -0.56 7.80
C ASN A 137 12.92 -0.34 6.80
N TRP A 138 11.70 -0.57 7.25
CA TRP A 138 10.50 -0.39 6.44
C TRP A 138 10.34 1.05 5.97
N ARG A 139 10.02 1.23 4.69
CA ARG A 139 9.68 2.54 4.13
C ARG A 139 8.25 2.90 4.48
N ARG A 140 8.07 4.12 5.00
CA ARG A 140 6.74 4.63 5.34
C ARG A 140 5.94 4.94 4.07
N VAL A 141 4.86 4.19 3.83
CA VAL A 141 3.98 4.32 2.65
C VAL A 141 2.96 5.45 2.83
N HIS A 142 2.39 5.61 4.03
CA HIS A 142 1.39 6.62 4.29
C HIS A 142 2.03 7.88 4.90
N ARG A 143 1.81 9.02 4.25
CA ARG A 143 2.21 10.32 4.75
C ARG A 143 0.98 11.17 4.99
N LEU A 144 0.86 11.70 6.19
CA LEU A 144 -0.09 12.76 6.51
C LEU A 144 0.63 14.11 6.50
N PRO A 145 -0.05 15.21 6.12
CA PRO A 145 0.47 16.55 6.34
C PRO A 145 0.84 16.76 7.81
N ASP A 146 1.89 17.52 8.09
CA ASP A 146 2.43 17.69 9.45
C ASP A 146 1.44 18.28 10.45
N HIS A 147 0.42 18.99 9.96
CA HIS A 147 -0.65 19.55 10.78
C HIS A 147 -1.81 18.59 11.06
N VAL A 148 -1.81 17.39 10.47
CA VAL A 148 -2.84 16.37 10.68
C VAL A 148 -2.32 15.32 11.66
N ARG A 149 -3.01 15.14 12.77
CA ARG A 149 -2.77 14.04 13.71
C ARG A 149 -3.89 13.00 13.54
N PHE A 150 -3.54 11.87 12.96
CA PHE A 150 -4.44 10.73 12.88
C PHE A 150 -4.12 9.74 14.00
N VAL A 151 -5.14 9.33 14.74
CA VAL A 151 -5.03 8.33 15.80
C VAL A 151 -6.01 7.20 15.48
N HIS A 152 -5.52 5.99 15.37
CA HIS A 152 -6.34 4.82 15.00
C HIS A 152 -7.40 4.46 16.06
N GLU A 153 -7.03 4.49 17.34
CA GLU A 153 -7.87 4.00 18.44
C GLU A 153 -9.30 4.55 18.43
N PRO A 154 -9.57 5.87 18.37
CA PRO A 154 -10.95 6.37 18.39
C PRO A 154 -11.76 5.96 17.16
N HIS A 155 -11.14 5.84 15.97
CA HIS A 155 -11.80 5.42 14.75
C HIS A 155 -12.18 3.93 14.81
N ILE A 156 -11.26 3.08 15.25
CA ILE A 156 -11.51 1.64 15.43
C ILE A 156 -12.62 1.43 16.47
N ARG A 157 -12.54 2.12 17.62
CA ARG A 157 -13.55 2.03 18.66
C ARG A 157 -14.94 2.44 18.15
N TYR A 158 -15.02 3.53 17.38
CA TYR A 158 -16.27 3.99 16.79
C TYR A 158 -16.86 2.94 15.83
N LEU A 159 -16.08 2.45 14.87
CA LEU A 159 -16.54 1.49 13.88
C LEU A 159 -16.91 0.13 14.52
N THR A 160 -16.16 -0.29 15.53
CA THR A 160 -16.49 -1.52 16.29
C THR A 160 -17.83 -1.38 17.03
N ALA A 161 -18.12 -0.19 17.57
CA ALA A 161 -19.39 0.09 18.26
C ALA A 161 -20.55 0.32 17.27
N ASN A 162 -20.27 0.62 16.00
CA ASN A 162 -21.26 0.92 14.97
C ASN A 162 -21.01 0.05 13.71
N PRO A 163 -21.30 -1.26 13.78
CA PRO A 163 -20.98 -2.18 12.66
C PRO A 163 -21.69 -1.82 11.35
N SER A 164 -22.82 -1.14 11.40
CA SER A 164 -23.54 -0.66 10.20
C SER A 164 -22.79 0.40 9.40
N GLU A 165 -21.81 1.06 10.00
CA GLU A 165 -20.97 2.07 9.36
C GLU A 165 -19.69 1.46 8.74
N VAL A 166 -19.42 0.20 9.02
CA VAL A 166 -18.30 -0.52 8.43
C VAL A 166 -18.56 -0.73 6.94
N LYS A 167 -17.69 -0.15 6.12
CA LYS A 167 -17.75 -0.28 4.66
C LYS A 167 -16.56 -1.09 4.20
N ASN A 168 -16.87 -2.14 3.47
CA ASN A 168 -15.85 -3.00 2.92
C ASN A 168 -15.73 -2.77 1.42
N SER A 169 -14.51 -2.55 0.93
CA SER A 169 -14.23 -2.47 -0.50
C SER A 169 -14.15 -3.85 -1.17
N THR A 170 -14.16 -4.92 -0.39
CA THR A 170 -14.03 -6.29 -0.86
C THR A 170 -15.32 -7.06 -0.63
N ASP A 171 -15.91 -7.59 -1.68
CA ASP A 171 -17.08 -8.46 -1.60
C ASP A 171 -16.79 -9.66 -0.67
N GLY A 172 -17.55 -9.77 0.42
CA GLY A 172 -17.54 -10.91 1.32
C GLY A 172 -16.82 -10.72 2.67
N VAL A 173 -16.16 -9.60 2.95
CA VAL A 173 -15.54 -9.32 4.26
C VAL A 173 -16.33 -8.24 5.00
N THR A 174 -17.50 -8.55 5.48
CA THR A 174 -18.37 -7.59 6.16
C THR A 174 -18.35 -7.71 7.69
N GLU A 175 -17.66 -8.69 8.25
CA GLU A 175 -17.73 -8.98 9.69
C GLU A 175 -16.35 -9.07 10.33
N GLY A 176 -16.29 -8.67 11.60
CA GLY A 176 -15.11 -8.77 12.43
C GLY A 176 -14.11 -7.59 12.33
N PRO A 177 -13.00 -7.68 13.05
CA PRO A 177 -11.98 -6.62 13.13
C PRO A 177 -11.36 -6.26 11.77
N SER A 178 -11.19 -7.24 10.88
CA SER A 178 -10.66 -7.01 9.53
C SER A 178 -11.56 -6.10 8.70
N GLY A 179 -12.90 -6.19 8.83
CA GLY A 179 -13.85 -5.29 8.19
C GLY A 179 -13.69 -3.84 8.63
N VAL A 180 -13.41 -3.61 9.91
CA VAL A 180 -13.14 -2.27 10.46
C VAL A 180 -11.91 -1.65 9.79
N CYS A 181 -10.84 -2.41 9.66
CA CYS A 181 -9.59 -1.95 9.06
C CYS A 181 -9.75 -1.69 7.55
N SER A 182 -10.39 -2.61 6.83
CA SER A 182 -10.59 -2.51 5.38
C SER A 182 -11.52 -1.36 4.98
N THR A 183 -12.35 -0.83 5.89
CA THR A 183 -13.15 0.37 5.66
C THR A 183 -12.32 1.58 5.22
N CYS A 184 -11.10 1.70 5.72
CA CYS A 184 -10.17 2.79 5.39
C CYS A 184 -8.99 2.31 4.52
N HIS A 185 -8.49 1.11 4.75
CA HIS A 185 -7.31 0.58 4.05
C HIS A 185 -7.65 -0.21 2.79
N GLY A 186 -8.92 -0.53 2.59
CA GLY A 186 -9.33 -1.33 1.43
C GLY A 186 -8.88 -2.78 1.54
N ASN A 187 -8.66 -3.39 0.40
CA ASN A 187 -8.16 -4.76 0.31
C ASN A 187 -6.63 -4.73 0.32
N VAL A 188 -6.03 -4.98 1.44
CA VAL A 188 -4.58 -5.03 1.65
C VAL A 188 -4.08 -6.46 1.68
#